data_c22a9dbbcd6ff14cd11e83086aa63378
#
_entry.id   c22a9dbbcd6ff14cd11e83086aa63378
#
_cell.length_a   1.000
_cell.length_b   1.000
_cell.length_c   1.000
_cell.angle_alpha   90.00
_cell.angle_beta   90.00
_cell.angle_gamma   90.00
#
_symmetry.space_group_name_H-M   'P 1'
#
loop_
_entity.id
_entity.type
_entity.pdbx_description
1 polymer ?
#
loop_
_entity_poly.entity_id
_entity_poly.type
_entity_poly.pdbx_seq_one_letter_code
_entity_poly.pdbx_strand_id
1 'polypeptide(L)'
;AFPMFFLIYLGKQIRKEFPKGSSLVEFMRKKFGKSLFKLILLMTIFYMFIFLCAEVTAIAVLINYISGTELWITALIVLISTLVYTLYGGLRASIFTDKIQMVVIGVLLLISFLYITSFTGSEFSFDFINEKNPHLLSRSYVPSYTAGLTFFIAVAATNLFHQGNWQRVYAAKNFKTLKQSLIISFFIIIPIVFYMGFSGMVAFSIDPNIRPDLGFFSLFFKEQTVFLSLFIITLGLALTISTVDTLINAISSLIVVDGKATFNFKNKTNYLIFSKYIIIFLSVVSFIIASKGFDILYLFLLADLFCCAFVVTVFYSFYNKNISEKTAYTSIIIGLIGGFLMFPTPDFSKSLLVGILLPQETFAPFVSQSLLFLSFVVATFLPFIVIKAKKL
;
A
#
# COMPACT_ATOMS: atom_id res chain seq x y z
N ALA A 1 -2.86 7.85 8.15
CA ALA A 1 -3.21 9.30 8.22
C ALA A 1 -1.97 10.20 8.21
N PHE A 2 -0.93 9.93 8.99
CA PHE A 2 0.29 10.75 9.11
C PHE A 2 0.96 11.15 7.78
N PRO A 3 1.05 10.31 6.74
CA PRO A 3 1.63 10.68 5.45
C PRO A 3 1.03 11.93 4.82
N MET A 4 -0.22 12.26 5.16
CA MET A 4 -0.89 13.47 4.64
C MET A 4 -0.15 14.76 5.06
N PHE A 5 0.42 14.82 6.27
CA PHE A 5 1.23 15.97 6.70
C PHE A 5 2.54 16.09 5.92
N PHE A 6 3.21 14.97 5.67
CA PHE A 6 4.41 14.98 4.83
C PHE A 6 4.11 15.44 3.41
N LEU A 7 2.98 15.00 2.83
CA LEU A 7 2.55 15.43 1.50
C LEU A 7 2.20 16.92 1.44
N ILE A 8 1.68 17.53 2.52
CA ILE A 8 1.46 18.98 2.57
C ILE A 8 2.78 19.71 2.40
N TYR A 9 3.79 19.33 3.18
CA TYR A 9 5.08 20.01 3.19
C TYR A 9 5.86 19.76 1.89
N LEU A 10 6.03 18.48 1.52
CA LEU A 10 6.77 18.07 0.33
C LEU A 10 6.06 18.50 -0.96
N GLY A 11 4.73 18.41 -1.00
CA GLY A 11 3.93 18.83 -2.15
C GLY A 11 4.05 20.32 -2.42
N LYS A 12 4.11 21.15 -1.36
CA LYS A 12 4.39 22.59 -1.51
C LYS A 12 5.75 22.83 -2.16
N GLN A 13 6.78 22.17 -1.65
CA GLN A 13 8.16 22.35 -2.11
C GLN A 13 8.32 21.86 -3.55
N ILE A 14 7.83 20.65 -3.86
CA ILE A 14 7.96 20.08 -5.19
C ILE A 14 7.17 20.88 -6.23
N ARG A 15 5.96 21.34 -5.93
CA ARG A 15 5.20 22.21 -6.84
C ARG A 15 5.87 23.56 -7.09
N LYS A 16 6.61 24.10 -6.11
CA LYS A 16 7.39 25.33 -6.29
C LYS A 16 8.57 25.12 -7.24
N GLU A 17 9.30 24.02 -7.06
CA GLU A 17 10.46 23.67 -7.89
C GLU A 17 10.06 23.14 -9.27
N PHE A 18 8.92 22.47 -9.35
CA PHE A 18 8.39 21.78 -10.53
C PHE A 18 6.89 22.06 -10.77
N PRO A 19 6.51 23.28 -11.13
CA PRO A 19 5.09 23.64 -11.27
C PRO A 19 4.37 22.89 -12.41
N LYS A 20 5.09 22.40 -13.41
CA LYS A 20 4.57 21.60 -14.54
C LYS A 20 4.90 20.12 -14.46
N GLY A 21 5.32 19.63 -13.28
CA GLY A 21 5.61 18.23 -13.06
C GLY A 21 4.34 17.38 -13.01
N SER A 22 4.51 16.07 -13.14
CA SER A 22 3.41 15.09 -13.05
C SER A 22 3.72 13.96 -12.07
N SER A 23 4.98 13.77 -11.67
CA SER A 23 5.42 12.69 -10.81
C SER A 23 6.60 13.08 -9.91
N LEU A 24 6.77 12.30 -8.83
CA LEU A 24 7.98 12.35 -8.01
C LEU A 24 9.21 11.89 -8.80
N VAL A 25 9.02 10.91 -9.67
CA VAL A 25 10.09 10.28 -10.46
C VAL A 25 10.72 11.28 -11.44
N GLU A 26 9.91 12.15 -12.05
CA GLU A 26 10.41 13.23 -12.92
C GLU A 26 11.35 14.19 -12.18
N PHE A 27 11.02 14.52 -10.92
CA PHE A 27 11.89 15.33 -10.07
C PHE A 27 13.23 14.63 -9.84
N MET A 28 13.23 13.32 -9.56
CA MET A 28 14.46 12.56 -9.34
C MET A 28 15.36 12.52 -10.58
N ARG A 29 14.79 12.46 -11.79
CA ARG A 29 15.54 12.53 -13.04
C ARG A 29 16.35 13.81 -13.17
N LYS A 30 15.74 14.94 -12.82
CA LYS A 30 16.41 16.25 -12.90
C LYS A 30 17.49 16.41 -11.85
N LYS A 31 17.33 15.76 -10.69
CA LYS A 31 18.26 15.91 -9.58
C LYS A 31 19.46 14.98 -9.66
N PHE A 32 19.27 13.71 -9.98
CA PHE A 32 20.31 12.69 -9.84
C PHE A 32 20.83 12.14 -11.17
N GLY A 33 20.12 12.34 -12.28
CA GLY A 33 20.54 11.76 -13.55
C GLY A 33 19.77 10.51 -13.95
N LYS A 34 20.27 9.81 -15.00
CA LYS A 34 19.47 8.78 -15.69
C LYS A 34 19.45 7.42 -14.98
N SER A 35 20.51 7.03 -14.31
CA SER A 35 20.60 5.67 -13.72
C SER A 35 19.72 5.53 -12.49
N LEU A 36 19.78 6.47 -11.55
CA LEU A 36 18.93 6.47 -10.37
C LEU A 36 17.47 6.70 -10.73
N PHE A 37 17.19 7.55 -11.71
CA PHE A 37 15.84 7.72 -12.25
C PHE A 37 15.23 6.40 -12.72
N LYS A 38 15.98 5.59 -13.51
CA LYS A 38 15.51 4.29 -13.99
C LYS A 38 15.20 3.34 -12.84
N LEU A 39 16.07 3.30 -11.84
CA LEU A 39 15.88 2.46 -10.65
C LEU A 39 14.59 2.87 -9.90
N ILE A 40 14.43 4.17 -9.62
CA ILE A 40 13.25 4.67 -8.90
C ILE A 40 11.97 4.44 -9.71
N LEU A 41 12.00 4.68 -11.02
CA LEU A 41 10.86 4.42 -11.90
C LEU A 41 10.45 2.93 -11.86
N LEU A 42 11.41 2.03 -12.06
CA LEU A 42 11.18 0.59 -12.04
C LEU A 42 10.59 0.15 -10.70
N MET A 43 11.19 0.60 -9.59
CA MET A 43 10.72 0.25 -8.26
C MET A 43 9.36 0.83 -7.93
N THR A 44 9.07 2.07 -8.40
CA THR A 44 7.74 2.66 -8.21
C THR A 44 6.66 1.88 -8.97
N ILE A 45 6.94 1.46 -10.20
CA ILE A 45 6.03 0.61 -10.97
C ILE A 45 5.88 -0.76 -10.30
N PHE A 46 6.99 -1.36 -9.83
CA PHE A 46 6.98 -2.68 -9.22
C PHE A 46 6.17 -2.72 -7.93
N TYR A 47 6.39 -1.79 -6.98
CA TYR A 47 5.60 -1.82 -5.74
C TYR A 47 4.11 -1.56 -5.99
N MET A 48 3.77 -0.66 -6.92
CA MET A 48 2.37 -0.42 -7.29
C MET A 48 1.73 -1.63 -7.98
N PHE A 49 2.52 -2.38 -8.75
CA PHE A 49 2.08 -3.65 -9.32
C PHE A 49 1.80 -4.70 -8.23
N ILE A 50 2.65 -4.82 -7.21
CA ILE A 50 2.38 -5.72 -6.07
C ILE A 50 1.11 -5.30 -5.31
N PHE A 51 0.90 -4.00 -5.11
CA PHE A 51 -0.36 -3.49 -4.55
C PHE A 51 -1.57 -3.87 -5.40
N LEU A 52 -1.46 -3.78 -6.72
CA LEU A 52 -2.51 -4.23 -7.63
C LEU A 52 -2.81 -5.73 -7.43
N CYS A 53 -1.77 -6.56 -7.30
CA CYS A 53 -1.94 -7.98 -7.01
C CYS A 53 -2.67 -8.20 -5.67
N ALA A 54 -2.29 -7.48 -4.62
CA ALA A 54 -2.90 -7.59 -3.30
C ALA A 54 -4.39 -7.20 -3.31
N GLU A 55 -4.73 -6.09 -3.95
CA GLU A 55 -6.11 -5.60 -4.06
C GLU A 55 -7.02 -6.56 -4.83
N VAL A 56 -6.54 -7.08 -5.96
CA VAL A 56 -7.32 -8.07 -6.74
C VAL A 56 -7.45 -9.38 -5.99
N THR A 57 -6.41 -9.79 -5.25
CA THR A 57 -6.47 -10.97 -4.37
C THR A 57 -7.49 -10.77 -3.25
N ALA A 58 -7.52 -9.58 -2.63
CA ALA A 58 -8.40 -9.27 -1.51
C ALA A 58 -9.89 -9.44 -1.89
N ILE A 59 -10.30 -8.87 -3.01
CA ILE A 59 -11.70 -9.01 -3.45
C ILE A 59 -12.02 -10.44 -3.91
N ALA A 60 -11.08 -11.13 -4.55
CA ALA A 60 -11.26 -12.51 -4.95
C ALA A 60 -11.46 -13.43 -3.73
N VAL A 61 -10.64 -13.25 -2.69
CA VAL A 61 -10.75 -13.99 -1.42
C VAL A 61 -12.05 -13.67 -0.70
N LEU A 62 -12.46 -12.40 -0.66
CA LEU A 62 -13.71 -12.00 -0.04
C LEU A 62 -14.93 -12.64 -0.74
N ILE A 63 -15.02 -12.59 -2.06
CA ILE A 63 -16.13 -13.17 -2.82
C ILE A 63 -16.12 -14.70 -2.72
N ASN A 64 -14.94 -15.32 -2.76
CA ASN A 64 -14.82 -16.77 -2.53
C ASN A 64 -15.36 -17.16 -1.15
N TYR A 65 -15.01 -16.41 -0.10
CA TYR A 65 -15.49 -16.65 1.26
C TYR A 65 -17.03 -16.56 1.37
N ILE A 66 -17.64 -15.62 0.65
CA ILE A 66 -19.10 -15.38 0.70
C ILE A 66 -19.88 -16.41 -0.12
N SER A 67 -19.41 -16.70 -1.33
CA SER A 67 -20.21 -17.41 -2.36
C SER A 67 -19.60 -18.73 -2.81
N GLY A 68 -18.37 -19.07 -2.37
CA GLY A 68 -17.63 -20.21 -2.90
C GLY A 68 -17.13 -20.02 -4.34
N THR A 69 -17.31 -18.85 -4.96
CA THR A 69 -16.86 -18.57 -6.33
C THR A 69 -15.35 -18.70 -6.41
N GLU A 70 -14.83 -19.37 -7.43
CA GLU A 70 -13.39 -19.55 -7.62
C GLU A 70 -12.66 -18.19 -7.76
N LEU A 71 -11.49 -18.07 -7.15
CA LEU A 71 -10.72 -16.82 -7.09
C LEU A 71 -10.47 -16.20 -8.46
N TRP A 72 -10.14 -17.02 -9.45
CA TRP A 72 -9.82 -16.56 -10.80
C TRP A 72 -11.02 -15.90 -11.50
N ILE A 73 -12.25 -16.34 -11.24
CA ILE A 73 -13.46 -15.76 -11.84
C ILE A 73 -13.61 -14.30 -11.39
N THR A 74 -13.55 -14.07 -10.08
CA THR A 74 -13.65 -12.73 -9.51
C THR A 74 -12.49 -11.84 -9.97
N ALA A 75 -11.25 -12.35 -9.91
CA ALA A 75 -10.07 -11.61 -10.34
C ALA A 75 -10.17 -11.17 -11.81
N LEU A 76 -10.65 -12.06 -12.69
CA LEU A 76 -10.84 -11.77 -14.12
C LEU A 76 -11.88 -10.68 -14.34
N ILE A 77 -13.04 -10.80 -13.71
CA ILE A 77 -14.15 -9.82 -13.85
C ILE A 77 -13.71 -8.43 -13.38
N VAL A 78 -13.09 -8.35 -12.19
CA VAL A 78 -12.65 -7.08 -11.61
C VAL A 78 -11.55 -6.44 -12.47
N LEU A 79 -10.56 -7.20 -12.92
CA LEU A 79 -9.50 -6.65 -13.77
C LEU A 79 -10.01 -6.20 -15.13
N ILE A 80 -10.81 -7.00 -15.82
CA ILE A 80 -11.34 -6.62 -17.14
C ILE A 80 -12.21 -5.36 -17.02
N SER A 81 -13.16 -5.34 -16.09
CA SER A 81 -14.05 -4.20 -15.90
C SER A 81 -13.28 -2.93 -15.59
N THR A 82 -12.28 -3.00 -14.70
CA THR A 82 -11.47 -1.85 -14.31
C THR A 82 -10.55 -1.39 -15.46
N LEU A 83 -9.92 -2.30 -16.19
CA LEU A 83 -9.08 -1.97 -17.33
C LEU A 83 -9.85 -1.23 -18.43
N VAL A 84 -11.06 -1.70 -18.75
CA VAL A 84 -11.87 -1.11 -19.84
C VAL A 84 -12.13 0.37 -19.58
N TYR A 85 -12.65 0.75 -18.41
CA TYR A 85 -12.98 2.16 -18.18
C TYR A 85 -11.73 3.02 -17.85
N THR A 86 -10.72 2.44 -17.19
CA THR A 86 -9.49 3.18 -16.81
C THR A 86 -8.63 3.52 -18.02
N LEU A 87 -8.45 2.56 -18.95
CA LEU A 87 -7.69 2.80 -20.18
C LEU A 87 -8.37 3.80 -21.13
N TYR A 88 -9.70 3.94 -21.03
CA TYR A 88 -10.49 4.89 -21.83
C TYR A 88 -10.54 6.28 -21.19
N GLY A 89 -10.82 6.35 -19.89
CA GLY A 89 -11.13 7.60 -19.18
C GLY A 89 -9.94 8.26 -18.49
N GLY A 90 -8.88 7.49 -18.19
CA GLY A 90 -7.67 7.96 -17.49
C GLY A 90 -7.97 8.63 -16.14
N LEU A 91 -7.12 9.59 -15.74
CA LEU A 91 -7.21 10.26 -14.44
C LEU A 91 -8.55 10.98 -14.20
N ARG A 92 -9.19 11.51 -15.24
CA ARG A 92 -10.48 12.22 -15.09
C ARG A 92 -11.60 11.26 -14.70
N ALA A 93 -11.64 10.08 -15.32
CA ALA A 93 -12.60 9.04 -14.97
C ALA A 93 -12.36 8.53 -13.55
N SER A 94 -11.12 8.24 -13.18
CA SER A 94 -10.75 7.81 -11.82
C SER A 94 -11.17 8.84 -10.76
N ILE A 95 -10.89 10.14 -10.96
CA ILE A 95 -11.34 11.18 -10.01
C ILE A 95 -12.87 11.27 -9.92
N PHE A 96 -13.58 11.04 -11.04
CA PHE A 96 -15.04 11.06 -11.04
C PHE A 96 -15.62 9.86 -10.30
N THR A 97 -15.13 8.65 -10.58
CA THR A 97 -15.54 7.42 -9.89
C THR A 97 -15.19 7.47 -8.40
N ASP A 98 -14.00 7.96 -8.03
CA ASP A 98 -13.59 8.16 -6.64
C ASP A 98 -14.59 9.01 -5.83
N LYS A 99 -15.15 10.06 -6.42
CA LYS A 99 -16.13 10.91 -5.73
C LYS A 99 -17.42 10.15 -5.38
N ILE A 100 -17.91 9.34 -6.32
CA ILE A 100 -19.11 8.53 -6.12
C ILE A 100 -18.80 7.43 -5.10
N GLN A 101 -17.69 6.73 -5.29
CA GLN A 101 -17.25 5.64 -4.39
C GLN A 101 -17.02 6.14 -2.97
N MET A 102 -16.44 7.32 -2.78
CA MET A 102 -16.24 7.91 -1.44
C MET A 102 -17.57 8.08 -0.70
N VAL A 103 -18.63 8.53 -1.37
CA VAL A 103 -19.95 8.66 -0.76
C VAL A 103 -20.53 7.29 -0.44
N VAL A 104 -20.49 6.35 -1.40
CA VAL A 104 -20.98 4.97 -1.22
C VAL A 104 -20.24 4.28 -0.08
N ILE A 105 -18.90 4.33 -0.08
CA ILE A 105 -18.07 3.74 0.99
C ILE A 105 -18.39 4.38 2.34
N GLY A 106 -18.52 5.70 2.41
CA GLY A 106 -18.84 6.39 3.66
C GLY A 106 -20.19 5.97 4.24
N VAL A 107 -21.23 5.86 3.39
CA VAL A 107 -22.55 5.39 3.80
C VAL A 107 -22.50 3.92 4.24
N LEU A 108 -21.84 3.05 3.45
CA LEU A 108 -21.74 1.63 3.77
C LEU A 108 -20.91 1.38 5.05
N LEU A 109 -19.83 2.14 5.30
CA LEU A 109 -19.07 2.05 6.54
C LEU A 109 -19.90 2.53 7.75
N LEU A 110 -20.71 3.57 7.59
CA LEU A 110 -21.61 4.00 8.66
C LEU A 110 -22.66 2.93 8.98
N ILE A 111 -23.28 2.35 7.95
CA ILE A 111 -24.24 1.25 8.12
C ILE A 111 -23.54 0.05 8.78
N SER A 112 -22.31 -0.28 8.36
CA SER A 112 -21.56 -1.38 8.96
C SER A 112 -21.27 -1.14 10.44
N PHE A 113 -20.92 0.08 10.82
CA PHE A 113 -20.70 0.45 12.21
C PHE A 113 -21.98 0.29 13.05
N LEU A 114 -23.11 0.82 12.57
CA LEU A 114 -24.40 0.69 13.25
C LEU A 114 -24.85 -0.77 13.36
N TYR A 115 -24.63 -1.57 12.31
CA TYR A 115 -24.96 -2.99 12.30
C TYR A 115 -24.11 -3.75 13.35
N ILE A 116 -22.78 -3.65 13.28
CA ILE A 116 -21.88 -4.36 14.18
C ILE A 116 -22.18 -3.99 15.64
N THR A 117 -22.31 -2.71 15.96
CA THR A 117 -22.61 -2.26 17.34
C THR A 117 -23.96 -2.73 17.86
N SER A 118 -24.95 -2.91 16.97
CA SER A 118 -26.30 -3.37 17.36
C SER A 118 -26.39 -4.90 17.50
N PHE A 119 -25.73 -5.65 16.61
CA PHE A 119 -25.88 -7.11 16.54
C PHE A 119 -24.78 -7.89 17.30
N THR A 120 -23.57 -7.35 17.41
CA THR A 120 -22.52 -8.00 18.25
C THR A 120 -22.71 -7.68 19.76
N GLY A 121 -23.52 -6.68 20.10
CA GLY A 121 -23.84 -6.33 21.49
C GLY A 121 -22.61 -6.12 22.36
N SER A 122 -22.55 -6.87 23.47
CA SER A 122 -21.40 -6.81 24.42
C SER A 122 -20.07 -7.29 23.84
N GLU A 123 -20.06 -8.06 22.74
CA GLU A 123 -18.83 -8.55 22.11
C GLU A 123 -18.04 -7.42 21.42
N PHE A 124 -18.71 -6.36 20.97
CA PHE A 124 -18.03 -5.19 20.39
C PHE A 124 -17.56 -4.24 21.51
N SER A 125 -16.72 -4.75 22.40
CA SER A 125 -16.23 -4.02 23.57
C SER A 125 -14.78 -4.38 23.90
N PHE A 126 -14.11 -3.47 24.61
CA PHE A 126 -12.78 -3.75 25.16
C PHE A 126 -12.81 -4.83 26.23
N ASP A 127 -13.90 -4.92 27.02
CA ASP A 127 -14.06 -5.93 28.06
C ASP A 127 -14.10 -7.33 27.49
N PHE A 128 -14.81 -7.54 26.39
CA PHE A 128 -14.83 -8.82 25.68
C PHE A 128 -13.45 -9.22 25.16
N ILE A 129 -12.72 -8.28 24.52
CA ILE A 129 -11.35 -8.55 24.05
C ILE A 129 -10.43 -8.87 25.23
N ASN A 130 -10.56 -8.17 26.35
CA ASN A 130 -9.75 -8.41 27.55
C ASN A 130 -10.05 -9.77 28.18
N GLU A 131 -11.29 -10.21 28.14
CA GLU A 131 -11.69 -11.55 28.63
C GLU A 131 -11.11 -12.67 27.74
N LYS A 132 -11.24 -12.55 26.42
CA LYS A 132 -10.84 -13.60 25.47
C LYS A 132 -9.35 -13.57 25.14
N ASN A 133 -8.78 -12.39 24.95
CA ASN A 133 -7.40 -12.18 24.51
C ASN A 133 -6.72 -11.02 25.28
N PRO A 134 -6.49 -11.15 26.60
CA PRO A 134 -5.97 -10.04 27.41
C PRO A 134 -4.62 -9.50 26.94
N HIS A 135 -3.81 -10.34 26.27
CA HIS A 135 -2.52 -9.93 25.75
C HIS A 135 -2.62 -8.85 24.66
N LEU A 136 -3.71 -8.80 23.86
CA LEU A 136 -3.90 -7.80 22.81
C LEU A 136 -4.03 -6.38 23.38
N LEU A 137 -4.54 -6.23 24.62
CA LEU A 137 -4.70 -4.96 25.31
C LEU A 137 -3.59 -4.71 26.33
N SER A 138 -2.68 -5.65 26.54
CA SER A 138 -1.60 -5.54 27.50
C SER A 138 -0.55 -4.52 27.08
N ARG A 139 -0.22 -3.58 27.97
CA ARG A 139 0.87 -2.62 27.74
C ARG A 139 2.26 -3.25 27.68
N SER A 140 2.43 -4.46 28.19
CA SER A 140 3.69 -5.22 28.15
C SER A 140 3.82 -6.11 26.90
N TYR A 141 2.79 -6.17 26.04
CA TYR A 141 2.83 -7.01 24.84
C TYR A 141 3.64 -6.35 23.73
N VAL A 142 4.94 -6.64 23.67
CA VAL A 142 5.91 -6.08 22.71
C VAL A 142 5.47 -6.23 21.25
N PRO A 143 4.89 -7.36 20.78
CA PRO A 143 4.46 -7.50 19.39
C PRO A 143 3.46 -6.43 18.92
N SER A 144 2.59 -5.92 19.80
CA SER A 144 1.68 -4.82 19.44
C SER A 144 2.42 -3.54 19.05
N TYR A 145 3.49 -3.20 19.77
CA TYR A 145 4.28 -2.01 19.49
C TYR A 145 5.12 -2.18 18.23
N THR A 146 5.77 -3.33 18.07
CA THR A 146 6.58 -3.61 16.87
C THR A 146 5.72 -3.67 15.63
N ALA A 147 4.54 -4.30 15.65
CA ALA A 147 3.58 -4.29 14.56
C ALA A 147 3.10 -2.86 14.24
N GLY A 148 2.65 -2.10 15.24
CA GLY A 148 2.19 -0.73 15.05
C GLY A 148 3.26 0.19 14.45
N LEU A 149 4.50 0.10 14.91
CA LEU A 149 5.63 0.86 14.36
C LEU A 149 6.01 0.39 12.94
N THR A 150 5.93 -0.91 12.67
CA THR A 150 6.14 -1.45 11.31
C THR A 150 5.15 -0.84 10.33
N PHE A 151 3.85 -0.90 10.64
CA PHE A 151 2.81 -0.29 9.80
C PHE A 151 2.97 1.23 9.67
N PHE A 152 3.37 1.91 10.74
CA PHE A 152 3.64 3.34 10.68
C PHE A 152 4.75 3.67 9.67
N ILE A 153 5.89 2.97 9.73
CA ILE A 153 7.03 3.17 8.82
C ILE A 153 6.63 2.78 7.39
N ALA A 154 6.03 1.60 7.21
CA ALA A 154 5.61 1.03 5.95
C ALA A 154 4.64 1.97 5.20
N VAL A 155 3.51 2.27 5.83
CA VAL A 155 2.46 3.11 5.23
C VAL A 155 2.94 4.55 5.01
N ALA A 156 3.80 5.10 5.89
CA ALA A 156 4.37 6.42 5.68
C ALA A 156 5.26 6.45 4.43
N ALA A 157 6.14 5.47 4.26
CA ALA A 157 7.01 5.38 3.09
C ALA A 157 6.21 5.21 1.80
N THR A 158 5.29 4.27 1.77
CA THR A 158 4.52 3.92 0.57
C THR A 158 3.65 5.08 0.09
N ASN A 159 2.94 5.76 0.99
CA ASN A 159 2.14 6.93 0.61
C ASN A 159 2.97 8.06 0.01
N LEU A 160 4.22 8.23 0.43
CA LEU A 160 5.13 9.22 -0.15
C LEU A 160 5.58 8.86 -1.57
N PHE A 161 5.61 7.58 -1.93
CA PHE A 161 5.93 7.14 -3.29
C PHE A 161 4.70 6.94 -4.16
N HIS A 162 3.49 6.89 -3.59
CA HIS A 162 2.29 6.57 -4.33
C HIS A 162 1.99 7.61 -5.42
N GLN A 163 2.15 7.22 -6.69
CA GLN A 163 1.98 8.11 -7.84
C GLN A 163 0.59 8.72 -7.91
N GLY A 164 -0.45 8.00 -7.50
CA GLY A 164 -1.80 8.53 -7.40
C GLY A 164 -1.90 9.74 -6.46
N ASN A 165 -1.15 9.75 -5.35
CA ASN A 165 -1.07 10.90 -4.45
C ASN A 165 -0.38 12.08 -5.13
N TRP A 166 0.72 11.86 -5.86
CA TRP A 166 1.40 12.91 -6.60
C TRP A 166 0.56 13.48 -7.73
N GLN A 167 -0.19 12.65 -8.45
CA GLN A 167 -1.15 13.12 -9.46
C GLN A 167 -2.17 14.09 -8.83
N ARG A 168 -2.70 13.76 -7.65
CA ARG A 168 -3.64 14.64 -6.91
C ARG A 168 -2.96 15.91 -6.38
N VAL A 169 -1.71 15.81 -5.91
CA VAL A 169 -0.89 16.96 -5.51
C VAL A 169 -0.73 17.94 -6.67
N TYR A 170 -0.43 17.47 -7.88
CA TYR A 170 -0.28 18.32 -9.05
C TYR A 170 -1.62 18.81 -9.62
N ALA A 171 -2.68 18.00 -9.55
CA ALA A 171 -4.01 18.36 -10.02
C ALA A 171 -4.74 19.38 -9.16
N ALA A 172 -4.31 19.61 -7.91
CA ALA A 172 -4.93 20.56 -7.01
C ALA A 172 -4.82 22.00 -7.54
N LYS A 173 -5.95 22.75 -7.55
CA LYS A 173 -6.05 24.12 -8.08
C LYS A 173 -4.98 25.05 -7.49
N ASN A 174 -4.76 24.99 -6.19
CA ASN A 174 -3.77 25.81 -5.48
C ASN A 174 -3.31 25.10 -4.20
N PHE A 175 -2.30 25.68 -3.52
CA PHE A 175 -1.77 25.10 -2.29
C PHE A 175 -2.77 25.12 -1.13
N LYS A 176 -3.65 26.12 -1.03
CA LYS A 176 -4.67 26.18 0.01
C LYS A 176 -5.64 25.01 -0.11
N THR A 177 -6.13 24.73 -1.31
CA THR A 177 -7.00 23.58 -1.60
C THR A 177 -6.29 22.26 -1.28
N LEU A 178 -5.03 22.09 -1.71
CA LEU A 178 -4.23 20.91 -1.39
C LEU A 178 -4.11 20.70 0.12
N LYS A 179 -3.73 21.74 0.86
CA LYS A 179 -3.57 21.66 2.32
C LYS A 179 -4.90 21.28 3.00
N GLN A 180 -6.00 21.94 2.62
CA GLN A 180 -7.31 21.65 3.19
C GLN A 180 -7.76 20.21 2.93
N SER A 181 -7.63 19.73 1.69
CA SER A 181 -8.02 18.35 1.34
C SER A 181 -7.20 17.31 2.12
N LEU A 182 -5.89 17.49 2.25
CA LEU A 182 -5.04 16.57 2.99
C LEU A 182 -5.32 16.58 4.51
N ILE A 183 -5.63 17.73 5.08
CA ILE A 183 -6.04 17.84 6.50
C ILE A 183 -7.39 17.13 6.73
N ILE A 184 -8.38 17.39 5.86
CA ILE A 184 -9.69 16.72 5.96
C ILE A 184 -9.51 15.20 5.83
N SER A 185 -8.73 14.74 4.86
CA SER A 185 -8.42 13.31 4.68
C SER A 185 -7.77 12.70 5.93
N PHE A 186 -6.86 13.42 6.59
CA PHE A 186 -6.24 12.95 7.83
C PHE A 186 -7.29 12.65 8.91
N PHE A 187 -8.22 13.58 9.15
CA PHE A 187 -9.26 13.40 10.17
C PHE A 187 -10.30 12.36 9.82
N ILE A 188 -10.58 12.14 8.53
CA ILE A 188 -11.51 11.09 8.07
C ILE A 188 -10.86 9.69 8.19
N ILE A 189 -9.58 9.56 7.87
CA ILE A 189 -8.88 8.26 7.87
C ILE A 189 -8.72 7.70 9.29
N ILE A 190 -8.48 8.55 10.29
CA ILE A 190 -8.24 8.08 11.67
C ILE A 190 -9.39 7.23 12.22
N PRO A 191 -10.66 7.70 12.27
CA PRO A 191 -11.75 6.91 12.80
C PRO A 191 -12.02 5.64 11.98
N ILE A 192 -11.83 5.68 10.66
CA ILE A 192 -12.01 4.50 9.80
C ILE A 192 -10.97 3.42 10.12
N VAL A 193 -9.70 3.79 10.20
CA VAL A 193 -8.62 2.84 10.51
C VAL A 193 -8.80 2.27 11.93
N PHE A 194 -9.17 3.12 12.89
CA PHE A 194 -9.46 2.66 14.25
C PHE A 194 -10.63 1.68 14.26
N TYR A 195 -11.74 2.00 13.61
CA TYR A 195 -12.93 1.16 13.52
C TYR A 195 -12.61 -0.21 12.89
N MET A 196 -11.91 -0.22 11.76
CA MET A 196 -11.55 -1.48 11.08
C MET A 196 -10.57 -2.32 11.89
N GLY A 197 -9.58 -1.70 12.52
CA GLY A 197 -8.62 -2.39 13.39
C GLY A 197 -9.28 -2.97 14.63
N PHE A 198 -10.17 -2.21 15.28
CA PHE A 198 -10.93 -2.69 16.44
C PHE A 198 -11.86 -3.84 16.06
N SER A 199 -12.55 -3.73 14.92
CA SER A 199 -13.38 -4.81 14.38
C SER A 199 -12.59 -6.10 14.12
N GLY A 200 -11.36 -5.98 13.61
CA GLY A 200 -10.46 -7.13 13.44
C GLY A 200 -10.08 -7.80 14.77
N MET A 201 -9.80 -7.01 15.81
CA MET A 201 -9.53 -7.55 17.16
C MET A 201 -10.74 -8.28 17.74
N VAL A 202 -11.95 -7.75 17.57
CA VAL A 202 -13.19 -8.41 18.00
C VAL A 202 -13.40 -9.70 17.22
N ALA A 203 -13.25 -9.69 15.89
CA ALA A 203 -13.39 -10.89 15.06
C ALA A 203 -12.42 -12.00 15.47
N PHE A 204 -11.14 -11.67 15.70
CA PHE A 204 -10.15 -12.62 16.20
C PHE A 204 -10.48 -13.15 17.60
N SER A 205 -11.10 -12.32 18.45
CA SER A 205 -11.52 -12.74 19.80
C SER A 205 -12.74 -13.66 19.76
N ILE A 206 -13.56 -13.59 18.71
CA ILE A 206 -14.69 -14.50 18.47
C ILE A 206 -14.18 -15.81 17.86
N ASP A 207 -13.37 -15.75 16.83
CA ASP A 207 -12.78 -16.91 16.16
C ASP A 207 -11.29 -16.70 15.90
N PRO A 208 -10.40 -17.29 16.74
CA PRO A 208 -8.95 -17.18 16.56
C PRO A 208 -8.42 -17.82 15.26
N ASN A 209 -9.20 -18.67 14.60
CA ASN A 209 -8.80 -19.33 13.37
C ASN A 209 -9.24 -18.54 12.11
N ILE A 210 -9.95 -17.43 12.30
CA ILE A 210 -10.37 -16.60 11.16
C ILE A 210 -9.15 -16.10 10.38
N ARG A 211 -9.24 -16.17 9.06
CA ARG A 211 -8.23 -15.57 8.20
C ARG A 211 -8.18 -14.06 8.45
N PRO A 212 -7.02 -13.48 8.81
CA PRO A 212 -6.92 -12.05 9.22
C PRO A 212 -7.49 -11.08 8.20
N ASP A 213 -7.33 -11.37 6.90
CA ASP A 213 -7.84 -10.56 5.79
C ASP A 213 -9.37 -10.43 5.79
N LEU A 214 -10.07 -11.40 6.37
CA LEU A 214 -11.53 -11.47 6.43
C LEU A 214 -12.11 -11.02 7.77
N GLY A 215 -11.26 -10.69 8.75
CA GLY A 215 -11.69 -10.41 10.12
C GLY A 215 -12.83 -9.39 10.22
N PHE A 216 -12.70 -8.22 9.57
CA PHE A 216 -13.77 -7.22 9.54
C PHE A 216 -15.05 -7.76 8.92
N PHE A 217 -14.94 -8.45 7.79
CA PHE A 217 -16.10 -8.96 7.06
C PHE A 217 -16.79 -10.14 7.76
N SER A 218 -16.04 -10.95 8.51
CA SER A 218 -16.60 -12.11 9.23
C SER A 218 -17.64 -11.73 10.29
N LEU A 219 -17.56 -10.53 10.84
CA LEU A 219 -18.53 -10.03 11.83
C LEU A 219 -19.98 -9.94 11.28
N PHE A 220 -20.14 -9.91 9.96
CA PHE A 220 -21.44 -9.88 9.29
C PHE A 220 -22.00 -11.28 8.99
N PHE A 221 -21.20 -12.34 9.13
CA PHE A 221 -21.62 -13.71 8.77
C PHE A 221 -22.28 -14.48 9.90
N LYS A 222 -22.48 -13.89 11.07
CA LYS A 222 -23.27 -14.52 12.15
C LYS A 222 -24.71 -14.86 11.68
N GLU A 223 -25.26 -14.04 10.80
CA GLU A 223 -26.54 -14.28 10.12
C GLU A 223 -26.32 -14.25 8.60
N GLN A 224 -26.32 -15.43 7.98
CA GLN A 224 -26.15 -15.56 6.53
C GLN A 224 -27.45 -15.16 5.80
N THR A 225 -27.66 -13.86 5.63
CA THR A 225 -28.76 -13.34 4.80
C THR A 225 -28.23 -12.87 3.46
N VAL A 226 -29.07 -13.02 2.41
CA VAL A 226 -28.73 -12.52 1.06
C VAL A 226 -28.46 -11.01 1.09
N PHE A 227 -29.19 -10.28 1.91
CA PHE A 227 -28.99 -8.83 2.06
C PHE A 227 -27.60 -8.50 2.60
N LEU A 228 -27.14 -9.15 3.66
CA LEU A 228 -25.81 -8.93 4.24
C LEU A 228 -24.70 -9.34 3.27
N SER A 229 -24.87 -10.44 2.56
CA SER A 229 -23.91 -10.86 1.53
C SER A 229 -23.78 -9.82 0.42
N LEU A 230 -24.88 -9.29 -0.10
CA LEU A 230 -24.87 -8.22 -1.11
C LEU A 230 -24.26 -6.92 -0.55
N PHE A 231 -24.56 -6.58 0.69
CA PHE A 231 -23.99 -5.42 1.37
C PHE A 231 -22.46 -5.52 1.44
N ILE A 232 -21.93 -6.65 1.90
CA ILE A 232 -20.50 -6.88 2.04
C ILE A 232 -19.79 -6.89 0.68
N ILE A 233 -20.38 -7.59 -0.31
CA ILE A 233 -19.86 -7.60 -1.68
C ILE A 233 -19.78 -6.18 -2.23
N THR A 234 -20.83 -5.38 -2.04
CA THR A 234 -20.88 -4.00 -2.52
C THR A 234 -19.80 -3.14 -1.83
N LEU A 235 -19.63 -3.27 -0.51
CA LEU A 235 -18.58 -2.56 0.23
C LEU A 235 -17.19 -2.98 -0.23
N GLY A 236 -16.94 -4.28 -0.31
CA GLY A 236 -15.65 -4.82 -0.77
C GLY A 236 -15.31 -4.37 -2.19
N LEU A 237 -16.27 -4.45 -3.13
CA LEU A 237 -16.07 -3.98 -4.50
C LEU A 237 -15.84 -2.47 -4.57
N ALA A 238 -16.56 -1.67 -3.80
CA ALA A 238 -16.37 -0.22 -3.79
C ALA A 238 -14.98 0.16 -3.30
N LEU A 239 -14.49 -0.47 -2.22
CA LEU A 239 -13.15 -0.26 -1.69
C LEU A 239 -12.07 -0.69 -2.69
N THR A 240 -12.17 -1.90 -3.22
CA THR A 240 -11.15 -2.47 -4.11
C THR A 240 -11.11 -1.76 -5.46
N ILE A 241 -12.24 -1.51 -6.11
CA ILE A 241 -12.27 -0.89 -7.45
C ILE A 241 -11.68 0.53 -7.40
N SER A 242 -11.93 1.30 -6.34
CA SER A 242 -11.34 2.63 -6.15
C SER A 242 -9.81 2.59 -6.09
N THR A 243 -9.25 1.55 -5.49
CA THR A 243 -7.79 1.40 -5.39
C THR A 243 -7.21 0.84 -6.69
N VAL A 244 -7.82 -0.18 -7.27
CA VAL A 244 -7.37 -0.85 -8.51
C VAL A 244 -7.32 0.14 -9.68
N ASP A 245 -8.36 0.96 -9.87
CA ASP A 245 -8.38 1.94 -10.95
C ASP A 245 -7.31 3.02 -10.77
N THR A 246 -7.10 3.48 -9.53
CA THR A 246 -6.03 4.42 -9.19
C THR A 246 -4.65 3.83 -9.46
N LEU A 247 -4.42 2.57 -9.12
CA LEU A 247 -3.15 1.87 -9.37
C LEU A 247 -2.87 1.70 -10.87
N ILE A 248 -3.85 1.23 -11.62
CA ILE A 248 -3.74 1.06 -13.09
C ILE A 248 -3.45 2.41 -13.76
N ASN A 249 -4.19 3.46 -13.37
CA ASN A 249 -3.99 4.80 -13.93
C ASN A 249 -2.62 5.38 -13.54
N ALA A 250 -2.17 5.18 -12.32
CA ALA A 250 -0.88 5.65 -11.84
C ALA A 250 0.29 4.91 -12.52
N ILE A 251 0.23 3.59 -12.64
CA ILE A 251 1.21 2.79 -13.38
C ILE A 251 1.25 3.23 -14.86
N SER A 252 0.06 3.40 -15.48
CA SER A 252 -0.05 3.90 -16.85
C SER A 252 0.63 5.25 -17.03
N SER A 253 0.39 6.19 -16.11
CA SER A 253 1.02 7.51 -16.11
C SER A 253 2.54 7.44 -16.01
N LEU A 254 3.07 6.61 -15.10
CA LEU A 254 4.51 6.41 -14.96
C LEU A 254 5.14 5.84 -16.23
N ILE A 255 4.51 4.86 -16.85
CA ILE A 255 5.00 4.26 -18.10
C ILE A 255 4.93 5.28 -19.24
N VAL A 256 3.80 5.97 -19.41
CA VAL A 256 3.58 6.89 -20.55
C VAL A 256 4.40 8.17 -20.42
N VAL A 257 4.48 8.77 -19.23
CA VAL A 257 5.13 10.07 -19.02
C VAL A 257 6.61 9.89 -18.72
N ASP A 258 6.93 9.11 -17.69
CA ASP A 258 8.29 8.96 -17.19
C ASP A 258 9.08 7.92 -17.99
N GLY A 259 8.44 6.83 -18.40
CA GLY A 259 9.06 5.79 -19.20
C GLY A 259 9.50 6.27 -20.57
N LYS A 260 8.81 7.26 -21.17
CA LYS A 260 9.24 7.89 -22.43
C LYS A 260 10.69 8.42 -22.39
N ALA A 261 11.12 8.88 -21.22
CA ALA A 261 12.48 9.35 -21.02
C ALA A 261 13.53 8.23 -20.97
N THR A 262 13.08 7.00 -20.82
CA THR A 262 13.92 5.78 -20.75
C THR A 262 14.03 5.10 -22.10
N PHE A 263 12.95 5.08 -22.87
CA PHE A 263 12.83 4.40 -24.15
C PHE A 263 12.90 5.40 -25.31
N ASN A 264 13.86 5.23 -26.21
CA ASN A 264 14.04 6.10 -27.39
C ASN A 264 13.09 5.70 -28.55
N PHE A 265 11.79 5.82 -28.34
CA PHE A 265 10.83 5.61 -29.42
C PHE A 265 10.81 6.82 -30.38
N LYS A 266 10.99 6.59 -31.67
CA LYS A 266 10.93 7.64 -32.71
C LYS A 266 9.51 8.21 -32.85
N ASN A 267 8.46 7.38 -32.69
CA ASN A 267 7.06 7.76 -32.87
C ASN A 267 6.28 7.73 -31.53
N LYS A 268 5.54 8.80 -31.24
CA LYS A 268 4.68 8.92 -30.07
C LYS A 268 3.57 7.84 -30.03
N THR A 269 3.01 7.52 -31.20
CA THR A 269 1.94 6.50 -31.33
C THR A 269 2.44 5.11 -30.94
N ASN A 270 3.63 4.71 -31.41
CA ASN A 270 4.21 3.41 -31.06
C ASN A 270 4.49 3.27 -29.57
N TYR A 271 4.87 4.39 -28.93
CA TYR A 271 5.11 4.40 -27.49
C TYR A 271 3.82 4.25 -26.68
N LEU A 272 2.73 4.90 -27.09
CA LEU A 272 1.42 4.76 -26.43
C LEU A 272 0.87 3.34 -26.58
N ILE A 273 1.05 2.71 -27.73
CA ILE A 273 0.68 1.31 -27.95
C ILE A 273 1.51 0.39 -27.07
N PHE A 274 2.82 0.58 -27.02
CA PHE A 274 3.73 -0.18 -26.17
C PHE A 274 3.35 -0.07 -24.67
N SER A 275 3.01 1.13 -24.20
CA SER A 275 2.59 1.32 -22.81
C SER A 275 1.29 0.57 -22.46
N LYS A 276 0.33 0.49 -23.40
CA LYS A 276 -0.88 -0.32 -23.23
C LYS A 276 -0.56 -1.81 -23.11
N TYR A 277 0.36 -2.32 -23.91
CA TYR A 277 0.79 -3.73 -23.81
C TYR A 277 1.46 -4.05 -22.46
N ILE A 278 2.28 -3.14 -21.92
CA ILE A 278 2.87 -3.32 -20.58
C ILE A 278 1.78 -3.39 -19.51
N ILE A 279 0.77 -2.51 -19.57
CA ILE A 279 -0.31 -2.50 -18.59
C ILE A 279 -1.13 -3.79 -18.67
N ILE A 280 -1.47 -4.24 -19.88
CA ILE A 280 -2.16 -5.52 -20.09
C ILE A 280 -1.32 -6.68 -19.55
N PHE A 281 -0.02 -6.70 -19.85
CA PHE A 281 0.89 -7.72 -19.32
C PHE A 281 0.91 -7.75 -17.79
N LEU A 282 1.09 -6.60 -17.15
CA LEU A 282 1.05 -6.50 -15.68
C LEU A 282 -0.30 -6.95 -15.10
N SER A 283 -1.40 -6.64 -15.79
CA SER A 283 -2.73 -7.09 -15.37
C SER A 283 -2.91 -8.60 -15.51
N VAL A 284 -2.37 -9.22 -16.56
CA VAL A 284 -2.37 -10.68 -16.72
C VAL A 284 -1.54 -11.35 -15.61
N VAL A 285 -0.36 -10.81 -15.29
CA VAL A 285 0.45 -11.34 -14.18
C VAL A 285 -0.26 -11.15 -12.84
N SER A 286 -0.90 -9.99 -12.61
CA SER A 286 -1.72 -9.75 -11.42
C SER A 286 -2.88 -10.74 -11.31
N PHE A 287 -3.56 -11.05 -12.41
CA PHE A 287 -4.59 -12.09 -12.47
C PHE A 287 -4.07 -13.46 -12.02
N ILE A 288 -2.89 -13.88 -12.54
CA ILE A 288 -2.28 -15.16 -12.18
C ILE A 288 -1.95 -15.21 -10.68
N ILE A 289 -1.40 -14.12 -10.13
CA ILE A 289 -1.07 -14.03 -8.70
C ILE A 289 -2.34 -14.07 -7.85
N ALA A 290 -3.35 -13.28 -8.20
CA ALA A 290 -4.62 -13.21 -7.47
C ALA A 290 -5.36 -14.54 -7.47
N SER A 291 -5.29 -15.30 -8.57
CA SER A 291 -5.89 -16.64 -8.69
C SER A 291 -5.28 -17.69 -7.73
N LYS A 292 -4.10 -17.40 -7.15
CA LYS A 292 -3.43 -18.27 -6.16
C LYS A 292 -3.85 -17.98 -4.73
N GLY A 293 -4.48 -16.84 -4.45
CA GLY A 293 -4.94 -16.47 -3.11
C GLY A 293 -3.82 -16.29 -2.08
N PHE A 294 -2.69 -15.72 -2.48
CA PHE A 294 -1.59 -15.40 -1.57
C PHE A 294 -2.07 -14.56 -0.40
N ASP A 295 -1.31 -14.59 0.70
CA ASP A 295 -1.55 -13.75 1.86
C ASP A 295 -1.45 -12.26 1.48
N ILE A 296 -2.53 -11.52 1.73
CA ILE A 296 -2.69 -10.13 1.30
C ILE A 296 -1.75 -9.22 2.09
N LEU A 297 -1.61 -9.47 3.40
CA LEU A 297 -0.71 -8.72 4.26
C LEU A 297 0.73 -8.86 3.80
N TYR A 298 1.13 -10.10 3.45
CA TYR A 298 2.47 -10.36 2.92
C TYR A 298 2.77 -9.57 1.64
N LEU A 299 1.83 -9.53 0.71
CA LEU A 299 1.98 -8.77 -0.54
C LEU A 299 2.13 -7.26 -0.26
N PHE A 300 1.31 -6.69 0.63
CA PHE A 300 1.44 -5.29 1.01
C PHE A 300 2.78 -4.99 1.69
N LEU A 301 3.18 -5.80 2.66
CA LEU A 301 4.45 -5.61 3.36
C LEU A 301 5.65 -5.74 2.41
N LEU A 302 5.60 -6.67 1.46
CA LEU A 302 6.64 -6.80 0.44
C LEU A 302 6.79 -5.52 -0.38
N ALA A 303 5.68 -4.96 -0.86
CA ALA A 303 5.68 -3.70 -1.60
C ALA A 303 6.18 -2.52 -0.75
N ASP A 304 5.75 -2.45 0.51
CA ASP A 304 6.11 -1.41 1.44
C ASP A 304 7.62 -1.40 1.77
N LEU A 305 8.24 -2.58 1.86
CA LEU A 305 9.67 -2.72 2.10
C LEU A 305 10.51 -2.01 1.03
N PHE A 306 10.11 -2.14 -0.26
CA PHE A 306 10.78 -1.40 -1.33
C PHE A 306 10.70 0.11 -1.10
N CYS A 307 9.52 0.63 -0.79
CA CYS A 307 9.34 2.06 -0.51
C CYS A 307 10.18 2.54 0.67
N CYS A 308 10.30 1.73 1.72
CA CYS A 308 11.10 2.03 2.89
C CYS A 308 12.59 2.22 2.57
N ALA A 309 13.15 1.38 1.71
CA ALA A 309 14.56 1.49 1.31
C ALA A 309 14.86 2.77 0.49
N PHE A 310 13.86 3.33 -0.17
CA PHE A 310 14.01 4.54 -0.98
C PHE A 310 13.71 5.82 -0.23
N VAL A 311 12.81 5.79 0.77
CA VAL A 311 12.20 7.00 1.35
C VAL A 311 13.23 7.98 1.90
N VAL A 312 14.16 7.52 2.70
CA VAL A 312 15.17 8.39 3.31
C VAL A 312 16.09 8.97 2.24
N THR A 313 16.61 8.14 1.33
CA THR A 313 17.52 8.59 0.27
C THR A 313 16.85 9.64 -0.62
N VAL A 314 15.64 9.41 -1.06
CA VAL A 314 14.91 10.30 -1.96
C VAL A 314 14.58 11.61 -1.25
N PHE A 315 13.91 11.56 -0.09
CA PHE A 315 13.42 12.78 0.57
C PHE A 315 14.50 13.55 1.32
N TYR A 316 15.51 12.90 1.86
CA TYR A 316 16.68 13.59 2.42
C TYR A 316 17.46 14.36 1.36
N SER A 317 17.43 13.90 0.11
CA SER A 317 18.07 14.58 -1.01
C SER A 317 17.46 15.97 -1.32
N PHE A 318 16.22 16.26 -0.91
CA PHE A 318 15.64 17.59 -1.02
C PHE A 318 16.40 18.64 -0.18
N TYR A 319 16.89 18.21 0.99
CA TYR A 319 17.60 19.07 1.93
C TYR A 319 19.11 19.05 1.72
N ASN A 320 19.63 17.93 1.21
CA ASN A 320 21.06 17.74 1.00
C ASN A 320 21.40 17.66 -0.48
N LYS A 321 21.84 18.79 -1.04
CA LYS A 321 22.20 18.88 -2.46
C LYS A 321 23.49 18.13 -2.83
N ASN A 322 24.29 17.74 -1.86
CA ASN A 322 25.63 17.16 -2.07
C ASN A 322 25.61 15.62 -2.16
N ILE A 323 24.45 14.98 -2.24
CA ILE A 323 24.36 13.52 -2.42
C ILE A 323 24.61 13.21 -3.89
N SER A 324 25.69 12.47 -4.17
CA SER A 324 25.98 12.00 -5.53
C SER A 324 25.00 10.89 -5.97
N GLU A 325 24.79 10.74 -7.27
CA GLU A 325 23.98 9.65 -7.84
C GLU A 325 24.48 8.28 -7.36
N LYS A 326 25.81 8.06 -7.37
CA LYS A 326 26.44 6.81 -6.92
C LYS A 326 26.16 6.53 -5.43
N THR A 327 26.26 7.56 -4.57
CA THR A 327 25.95 7.42 -3.14
C THR A 327 24.48 7.08 -2.90
N ALA A 328 23.57 7.76 -3.60
CA ALA A 328 22.15 7.49 -3.50
C ALA A 328 21.81 6.07 -3.97
N TYR A 329 22.35 5.65 -5.13
CA TYR A 329 22.17 4.31 -5.66
C TYR A 329 22.64 3.23 -4.68
N THR A 330 23.89 3.35 -4.20
CA THR A 330 24.45 2.35 -3.26
C THR A 330 23.73 2.32 -1.92
N SER A 331 23.27 3.47 -1.39
CA SER A 331 22.51 3.51 -0.14
C SER A 331 21.18 2.77 -0.24
N ILE A 332 20.46 2.94 -1.35
CA ILE A 332 19.21 2.25 -1.62
C ILE A 332 19.40 0.73 -1.71
N ILE A 333 20.40 0.29 -2.47
CA ILE A 333 20.68 -1.15 -2.62
C ILE A 333 21.07 -1.79 -1.29
N ILE A 334 21.91 -1.13 -0.51
CA ILE A 334 22.30 -1.61 0.83
C ILE A 334 21.07 -1.66 1.77
N GLY A 335 20.19 -0.66 1.72
CA GLY A 335 18.94 -0.66 2.46
C GLY A 335 18.01 -1.82 2.08
N LEU A 336 17.84 -2.06 0.78
CA LEU A 336 17.07 -3.20 0.27
C LEU A 336 17.63 -4.54 0.73
N ILE A 337 18.93 -4.77 0.54
CA ILE A 337 19.59 -6.02 0.96
C ILE A 337 19.44 -6.20 2.48
N GLY A 338 19.72 -5.16 3.27
CA GLY A 338 19.59 -5.23 4.72
C GLY A 338 18.16 -5.51 5.18
N GLY A 339 17.16 -4.90 4.53
CA GLY A 339 15.75 -5.17 4.79
C GLY A 339 15.36 -6.61 4.44
N PHE A 340 15.72 -7.08 3.26
CA PHE A 340 15.41 -8.44 2.81
C PHE A 340 16.08 -9.53 3.65
N LEU A 341 17.26 -9.27 4.22
CA LEU A 341 17.90 -10.23 5.13
C LEU A 341 17.00 -10.62 6.32
N MET A 342 16.16 -9.71 6.76
CA MET A 342 15.29 -9.89 7.92
C MET A 342 13.81 -10.09 7.54
N PHE A 343 13.45 -9.89 6.25
CA PHE A 343 12.05 -9.98 5.80
C PHE A 343 11.53 -11.42 5.89
N PRO A 344 10.27 -11.62 6.34
CA PRO A 344 9.73 -12.94 6.58
C PRO A 344 9.46 -13.71 5.29
N THR A 345 9.38 -15.04 5.42
CA THR A 345 8.75 -15.94 4.43
C THR A 345 7.23 -15.68 4.37
N PRO A 346 6.52 -16.13 3.30
CA PRO A 346 5.08 -15.88 3.15
C PRO A 346 4.19 -16.39 4.28
N ASP A 347 4.66 -17.34 5.04
CA ASP A 347 4.00 -17.92 6.23
C ASP A 347 4.38 -17.24 7.55
N PHE A 348 5.18 -16.17 7.49
CA PHE A 348 5.74 -15.44 8.61
C PHE A 348 6.54 -16.29 9.64
N SER A 349 6.87 -17.53 9.30
CA SER A 349 7.56 -18.46 10.21
C SER A 349 9.05 -18.18 10.35
N LYS A 350 9.70 -17.68 9.29
CA LYS A 350 11.15 -17.46 9.22
C LYS A 350 11.45 -16.18 8.46
N SER A 351 12.65 -15.65 8.57
CA SER A 351 13.09 -14.62 7.64
C SER A 351 13.60 -15.24 6.34
N LEU A 352 13.50 -14.49 5.23
CA LEU A 352 13.86 -14.99 3.89
C LEU A 352 15.32 -15.44 3.77
N LEU A 353 16.24 -14.76 4.43
CA LEU A 353 17.67 -15.09 4.33
C LEU A 353 18.28 -15.50 5.66
N VAL A 354 17.93 -14.82 6.75
CA VAL A 354 18.49 -15.13 8.08
C VAL A 354 18.00 -16.49 8.56
N GLY A 355 16.72 -16.81 8.36
CA GLY A 355 16.17 -18.13 8.73
C GLY A 355 16.72 -19.30 7.90
N ILE A 356 17.28 -19.01 6.70
CA ILE A 356 17.95 -20.00 5.86
C ILE A 356 19.43 -20.15 6.24
N LEU A 357 20.11 -19.02 6.51
CA LEU A 357 21.56 -18.97 6.75
C LEU A 357 21.93 -19.27 8.20
N LEU A 358 21.08 -18.87 9.15
CA LEU A 358 21.35 -19.01 10.58
C LEU A 358 20.15 -19.71 11.26
N PRO A 359 20.39 -20.71 12.11
CA PRO A 359 19.32 -21.33 12.90
C PRO A 359 18.60 -20.27 13.74
N GLN A 360 17.26 -20.33 13.77
CA GLN A 360 16.44 -19.40 14.58
C GLN A 360 16.79 -19.40 16.08
N GLU A 361 17.27 -20.53 16.57
CA GLU A 361 17.71 -20.73 17.94
C GLU A 361 18.92 -19.85 18.35
N THR A 362 19.67 -19.33 17.37
CA THR A 362 20.81 -18.41 17.63
C THR A 362 20.42 -16.97 17.86
N PHE A 363 19.15 -16.59 17.59
CA PHE A 363 18.65 -15.25 17.83
C PHE A 363 18.03 -15.17 19.22
N ALA A 364 18.31 -14.09 19.93
CA ALA A 364 17.57 -13.79 21.16
C ALA A 364 16.06 -13.78 20.85
N PRO A 365 15.19 -14.32 21.72
CA PRO A 365 13.73 -14.39 21.47
C PRO A 365 13.12 -13.06 21.03
N PHE A 366 13.60 -11.94 21.55
CA PHE A 366 13.17 -10.59 21.16
C PHE A 366 13.47 -10.31 19.67
N VAL A 367 14.65 -10.67 19.18
CA VAL A 367 15.06 -10.41 17.79
C VAL A 367 14.24 -11.26 16.84
N SER A 368 14.02 -12.56 17.15
CA SER A 368 13.21 -13.43 16.30
C SER A 368 11.75 -12.98 16.19
N GLN A 369 11.15 -12.52 17.29
CA GLN A 369 9.79 -11.98 17.32
C GLN A 369 9.66 -10.62 16.62
N SER A 370 10.76 -9.89 16.50
CA SER A 370 10.78 -8.53 15.94
C SER A 370 11.44 -8.44 14.57
N LEU A 371 11.75 -9.57 13.92
CA LEU A 371 12.46 -9.59 12.63
C LEU A 371 11.75 -8.76 11.55
N LEU A 372 10.43 -8.84 11.48
CA LEU A 372 9.65 -8.01 10.57
C LEU A 372 9.87 -6.51 10.83
N PHE A 373 9.76 -6.09 12.08
CA PHE A 373 10.01 -4.69 12.47
C PHE A 373 11.43 -4.26 12.14
N LEU A 374 12.42 -5.08 12.47
CA LEU A 374 13.83 -4.81 12.16
C LEU A 374 14.07 -4.71 10.66
N SER A 375 13.42 -5.55 9.84
CA SER A 375 13.46 -5.46 8.39
C SER A 375 13.11 -4.05 7.88
N PHE A 376 12.00 -3.49 8.37
CA PHE A 376 11.55 -2.15 7.98
C PHE A 376 12.44 -1.03 8.53
N VAL A 377 12.89 -1.16 9.78
CA VAL A 377 13.84 -0.19 10.39
C VAL A 377 15.15 -0.17 9.61
N VAL A 378 15.73 -1.34 9.32
CA VAL A 378 17.00 -1.45 8.59
C VAL A 378 16.82 -0.93 7.16
N ALA A 379 15.77 -1.35 6.44
CA ALA A 379 15.49 -0.84 5.09
C ALA A 379 15.41 0.69 5.06
N THR A 380 14.78 1.30 6.07
CA THR A 380 14.55 2.75 6.12
C THR A 380 15.79 3.54 6.54
N PHE A 381 16.46 3.13 7.60
CA PHE A 381 17.50 3.94 8.23
C PHE A 381 18.93 3.58 7.81
N LEU A 382 19.20 2.35 7.36
CA LEU A 382 20.53 1.98 6.87
C LEU A 382 20.97 2.84 5.68
N PRO A 383 20.13 3.21 4.71
CA PRO A 383 20.48 4.18 3.67
C PRO A 383 20.99 5.52 4.21
N PHE A 384 20.40 6.02 5.30
CA PHE A 384 20.85 7.27 5.93
C PHE A 384 22.26 7.15 6.51
N ILE A 385 22.55 6.04 7.19
CA ILE A 385 23.87 5.75 7.74
C ILE A 385 24.91 5.71 6.62
N VAL A 386 24.62 5.02 5.51
CA VAL A 386 25.50 4.94 4.33
C VAL A 386 25.76 6.31 3.72
N ILE A 387 24.74 7.16 3.61
CA ILE A 387 24.90 8.53 3.09
C ILE A 387 25.78 9.38 4.00
N LYS A 388 25.66 9.22 5.32
CA LYS A 388 26.48 9.96 6.30
C LYS A 388 27.92 9.46 6.31
N ALA A 389 28.13 8.14 6.29
CA ALA A 389 29.48 7.54 6.28
C ALA A 389 30.32 7.92 5.04
N LYS A 390 29.67 8.11 3.88
CA LYS A 390 30.38 8.56 2.65
C LYS A 390 30.67 10.06 2.60
N LYS A 391 30.27 10.81 3.62
CA LYS A 391 30.62 12.23 3.78
C LYS A 391 31.83 12.48 4.68
N LEU A 392 32.19 11.48 5.48
CA LEU A 392 33.46 11.41 6.24
C LEU A 392 34.59 10.86 5.35
#